data_d856b829945b19a0e9467dfda6d5a4eb
#
_entry.id   d856b829945b19a0e9467dfda6d5a4eb
#
_cell.length_a   1.000
_cell.length_b   1.000
_cell.length_c   1.000
_cell.angle_alpha   90.00
_cell.angle_beta   90.00
_cell.angle_gamma   90.00
#
_symmetry.space_group_name_H-M   'P 1'
#
loop_
_entity.id
_entity.type
_entity.pdbx_description
1 polymer ?
#
loop_
_entity_poly.entity_id
_entity_poly.type
_entity_poly.pdbx_seq_one_letter_code
_entity_poly.pdbx_strand_id
1 'polypeptide(L)'
;MDIRQLLVLGAAVLASVANPAEAQELRQPYVRVAEIEIDPAQIEPYRAAAKEQIEAAVRLEPGVLTLYSVADKENPFHVFVFEIYADVDSYKAHLETAHFKKYKSTTQDMVKSLKLRDTVPILLGTKPK
;
A
#
# COMPACT_ATOMS: atom_id res chain seq x y z
N MET A 1 -30.28 21.22 28.26
CA MET A 1 -29.63 19.93 27.89
C MET A 1 -29.30 19.20 29.18
N ASP A 2 -29.81 17.98 29.31
CA ASP A 2 -29.64 17.19 30.52
C ASP A 2 -28.20 16.65 30.60
N ILE A 3 -27.55 16.78 31.75
CA ILE A 3 -26.20 16.26 32.01
C ILE A 3 -26.11 14.74 31.73
N ARG A 4 -27.21 14.02 31.92
CA ARG A 4 -27.30 12.59 31.65
C ARG A 4 -27.12 12.26 30.16
N GLN A 5 -27.58 13.13 29.25
CA GLN A 5 -27.43 12.93 27.81
C GLN A 5 -25.97 13.15 27.36
N LEU A 6 -25.27 14.09 27.97
CA LEU A 6 -23.84 14.32 27.73
C LEU A 6 -22.97 13.13 28.17
N LEU A 7 -23.31 12.51 29.29
CA LEU A 7 -22.59 11.32 29.77
C LEU A 7 -22.77 10.10 28.85
N VAL A 8 -23.98 9.94 28.32
CA VAL A 8 -24.27 8.84 27.39
C VAL A 8 -23.51 9.01 26.08
N LEU A 9 -23.43 10.23 25.56
CA LEU A 9 -22.65 10.53 24.35
C LEU A 9 -21.16 10.30 24.57
N GLY A 10 -20.63 10.69 25.73
CA GLY A 10 -19.23 10.46 26.07
C GLY A 10 -18.88 8.97 26.18
N ALA A 11 -19.77 8.18 26.77
CA ALA A 11 -19.59 6.75 26.90
C ALA A 11 -19.62 6.04 25.53
N ALA A 12 -20.52 6.47 24.63
CA ALA A 12 -20.59 5.91 23.27
C ALA A 12 -19.32 6.19 22.45
N VAL A 13 -18.76 7.39 22.55
CA VAL A 13 -17.50 7.76 21.89
C VAL A 13 -16.34 6.92 22.43
N LEU A 14 -16.25 6.74 23.74
CA LEU A 14 -15.22 5.91 24.37
C LEU A 14 -15.34 4.44 23.96
N ALA A 15 -16.55 3.91 23.86
CA ALA A 15 -16.78 2.54 23.43
C ALA A 15 -16.35 2.30 21.96
N SER A 16 -16.52 3.30 21.06
CA SER A 16 -16.15 3.19 19.66
C SER A 16 -14.64 3.20 19.41
N VAL A 17 -13.83 3.71 20.34
CA VAL A 17 -12.34 3.77 20.23
C VAL A 17 -11.65 2.69 21.06
N ALA A 18 -12.38 1.86 21.79
CA ALA A 18 -11.80 1.01 22.84
C ALA A 18 -11.55 -0.44 22.42
N ASN A 19 -11.56 -0.79 21.10
CA ASN A 19 -11.24 -2.15 20.67
C ASN A 19 -9.72 -2.32 20.50
N PRO A 20 -9.02 -2.98 21.46
CA PRO A 20 -7.56 -3.12 21.38
C PRO A 20 -7.10 -3.99 20.22
N ALA A 21 -7.89 -4.97 19.79
CA ALA A 21 -7.57 -5.82 18.66
C ALA A 21 -7.59 -5.04 17.34
N GLU A 22 -8.60 -4.22 17.12
CA GLU A 22 -8.70 -3.31 15.97
C GLU A 22 -7.56 -2.29 15.95
N ALA A 23 -7.26 -1.68 17.11
CA ALA A 23 -6.18 -0.73 17.23
C ALA A 23 -4.82 -1.37 16.94
N GLN A 24 -4.61 -2.62 17.37
CA GLN A 24 -3.39 -3.36 17.10
C GLN A 24 -3.28 -3.73 15.62
N GLU A 25 -4.35 -4.15 14.98
CA GLU A 25 -4.40 -4.45 13.55
C GLU A 25 -4.02 -3.22 12.71
N LEU A 26 -4.54 -2.04 13.06
CA LEU A 26 -4.22 -0.78 12.38
C LEU A 26 -2.75 -0.36 12.54
N ARG A 27 -2.07 -0.81 13.59
CA ARG A 27 -0.66 -0.50 13.85
C ARG A 27 0.32 -1.55 13.32
N GLN A 28 -0.19 -2.69 12.83
CA GLN A 28 0.66 -3.71 12.23
C GLN A 28 1.11 -3.27 10.84
N PRO A 29 2.25 -3.78 10.36
CA PRO A 29 2.64 -3.59 8.97
C PRO A 29 1.52 -4.00 8.03
N TYR A 30 1.26 -3.17 7.05
CA TYR A 30 0.23 -3.40 6.05
C TYR A 30 0.91 -3.91 4.78
N VAL A 31 0.55 -5.14 4.38
CA VAL A 31 1.18 -5.82 3.25
C VAL A 31 0.17 -6.00 2.13
N ARG A 32 0.51 -5.53 0.94
CA ARG A 32 -0.28 -5.74 -0.27
C ARG A 32 0.56 -6.41 -1.33
N VAL A 33 -0.10 -7.22 -2.14
CA VAL A 33 0.51 -7.85 -3.32
C VAL A 33 -0.29 -7.42 -4.54
N ALA A 34 0.39 -6.83 -5.52
CA ALA A 34 -0.19 -6.51 -6.81
C ALA A 34 0.30 -7.49 -7.86
N GLU A 35 -0.60 -7.92 -8.73
CA GLU A 35 -0.30 -8.75 -9.89
C GLU A 35 -0.78 -7.99 -11.12
N ILE A 36 0.14 -7.67 -12.02
CA ILE A 36 -0.08 -6.70 -13.09
C ILE A 36 0.33 -7.31 -14.42
N GLU A 37 -0.57 -7.28 -15.39
CA GLU A 37 -0.23 -7.59 -16.77
C GLU A 37 -0.05 -6.31 -17.57
N ILE A 38 1.09 -6.20 -18.24
CA ILE A 38 1.47 -5.01 -19.01
C ILE A 38 1.34 -5.29 -20.51
N ASP A 39 0.86 -4.32 -21.26
CA ASP A 39 0.90 -4.36 -22.72
C ASP A 39 2.36 -4.55 -23.17
N PRO A 40 2.67 -5.61 -23.93
CA PRO A 40 4.04 -5.88 -24.37
C PRO A 40 4.69 -4.70 -25.10
N ALA A 41 3.92 -3.93 -25.86
CA ALA A 41 4.43 -2.75 -26.55
C ALA A 41 4.84 -1.61 -25.61
N GLN A 42 4.40 -1.66 -24.34
CA GLN A 42 4.60 -0.60 -23.36
C GLN A 42 5.52 -1.00 -22.20
N ILE A 43 6.15 -2.18 -22.30
CA ILE A 43 6.90 -2.70 -21.14
C ILE A 43 8.07 -1.79 -20.71
N GLU A 44 8.80 -1.22 -21.64
CA GLU A 44 9.94 -0.36 -21.30
C GLU A 44 9.51 0.96 -20.64
N PRO A 45 8.56 1.73 -21.20
CA PRO A 45 8.06 2.91 -20.49
C PRO A 45 7.37 2.57 -19.16
N TYR A 46 6.72 1.41 -19.06
CA TYR A 46 6.17 0.97 -17.78
C TYR A 46 7.27 0.76 -16.74
N ARG A 47 8.33 0.04 -17.09
CA ARG A 47 9.46 -0.22 -16.19
C ARG A 47 10.10 1.08 -15.72
N ALA A 48 10.27 2.05 -16.60
CA ALA A 48 10.82 3.36 -16.25
C ALA A 48 9.93 4.11 -15.25
N ALA A 49 8.62 4.12 -15.47
CA ALA A 49 7.66 4.76 -14.59
C ALA A 49 7.59 4.08 -13.21
N ALA A 50 7.61 2.75 -13.17
CA ALA A 50 7.60 1.98 -11.93
C ALA A 50 8.87 2.21 -11.13
N LYS A 51 10.03 2.21 -11.79
CA LYS A 51 11.31 2.48 -11.14
C LYS A 51 11.35 3.87 -10.51
N GLU A 52 10.94 4.89 -11.22
CA GLU A 52 10.86 6.26 -10.72
C GLU A 52 9.99 6.35 -9.46
N GLN A 53 8.80 5.76 -9.51
CA GLN A 53 7.85 5.76 -8.40
C GLN A 53 8.42 5.04 -7.18
N ILE A 54 8.97 3.85 -7.35
CA ILE A 54 9.51 3.04 -6.26
C ILE A 54 10.69 3.76 -5.58
N GLU A 55 11.61 4.29 -6.37
CA GLU A 55 12.77 5.04 -5.84
C GLU A 55 12.32 6.26 -5.03
N ALA A 56 11.34 7.01 -5.55
CA ALA A 56 10.80 8.17 -4.85
C ALA A 56 10.09 7.79 -3.55
N ALA A 57 9.25 6.76 -3.59
CA ALA A 57 8.48 6.30 -2.44
C ALA A 57 9.39 5.85 -1.30
N VAL A 58 10.37 5.00 -1.60
CA VAL A 58 11.30 4.47 -0.59
C VAL A 58 12.18 5.58 0.00
N ARG A 59 12.56 6.55 -0.80
CA ARG A 59 13.41 7.65 -0.35
C ARG A 59 12.66 8.71 0.46
N LEU A 60 11.41 9.03 0.07
CA LEU A 60 10.68 10.20 0.59
C LEU A 60 9.63 9.86 1.64
N GLU A 61 9.10 8.65 1.63
CA GLU A 61 7.97 8.28 2.49
C GLU A 61 8.44 7.42 3.66
N PRO A 62 8.45 7.94 4.89
CA PRO A 62 8.92 7.16 6.04
C PRO A 62 8.06 5.92 6.32
N GLY A 63 6.79 5.93 5.92
CA GLY A 63 5.88 4.80 6.12
C GLY A 63 5.96 3.73 5.03
N VAL A 64 6.73 3.93 3.96
CA VAL A 64 6.98 2.91 2.94
C VAL A 64 8.22 2.12 3.35
N LEU A 65 8.01 0.90 3.81
CA LEU A 65 9.11 0.05 4.29
C LEU A 65 9.76 -0.74 3.16
N THR A 66 8.95 -1.24 2.23
CA THR A 66 9.42 -2.08 1.14
C THR A 66 8.50 -1.94 -0.06
N LEU A 67 9.08 -1.76 -1.23
CA LEU A 67 8.40 -1.88 -2.52
C LEU A 67 9.29 -2.71 -3.44
N TYR A 68 8.93 -3.97 -3.65
CA TYR A 68 9.65 -4.86 -4.56
C TYR A 68 8.78 -5.12 -5.78
N SER A 69 9.31 -4.84 -6.96
CA SER A 69 8.68 -5.15 -8.22
C SER A 69 9.53 -6.15 -8.98
N VAL A 70 8.94 -7.27 -9.34
CA VAL A 70 9.60 -8.36 -10.06
C VAL A 70 8.74 -8.81 -11.23
N ALA A 71 9.38 -9.24 -12.30
CA ALA A 71 8.68 -9.82 -13.45
C ALA A 71 8.87 -11.33 -13.47
N ASP A 72 7.87 -12.04 -13.95
CA ASP A 72 7.99 -13.47 -14.20
C ASP A 72 9.10 -13.71 -15.25
N LYS A 73 10.00 -14.65 -14.96
CA LYS A 73 11.12 -14.94 -15.85
C LYS A 73 10.64 -15.47 -17.21
N GLU A 74 9.57 -16.24 -17.22
CA GLU A 74 9.01 -16.85 -18.43
C GLU A 74 8.06 -15.90 -19.19
N ASN A 75 7.52 -14.88 -18.49
CA ASN A 75 6.62 -13.89 -19.07
C ASN A 75 6.95 -12.51 -18.51
N PRO A 76 7.85 -11.74 -19.15
CA PRO A 76 8.32 -10.46 -18.62
C PRO A 76 7.25 -9.35 -18.56
N PHE A 77 6.07 -9.59 -19.15
CA PHE A 77 4.94 -8.66 -19.10
C PHE A 77 4.04 -8.89 -17.89
N HIS A 78 4.31 -9.95 -17.13
CA HIS A 78 3.60 -10.29 -15.90
C HIS A 78 4.46 -9.86 -14.70
N VAL A 79 3.97 -8.86 -13.96
CA VAL A 79 4.72 -8.18 -12.91
C VAL A 79 4.02 -8.41 -11.57
N PHE A 80 4.82 -8.68 -10.55
CA PHE A 80 4.36 -8.80 -9.17
C PHE A 80 4.99 -7.68 -8.35
N VAL A 81 4.20 -7.04 -7.51
CA VAL A 81 4.70 -6.01 -6.58
C VAL A 81 4.36 -6.42 -5.16
N PHE A 82 5.38 -6.47 -4.31
CA PHE A 82 5.23 -6.63 -2.87
C PHE A 82 5.37 -5.26 -2.23
N GLU A 83 4.33 -4.85 -1.50
CA GLU A 83 4.24 -3.54 -0.87
C GLU A 83 4.10 -3.74 0.63
N ILE A 84 5.02 -3.18 1.41
CA ILE A 84 4.98 -3.22 2.86
C ILE A 84 5.03 -1.81 3.39
N TYR A 85 3.97 -1.42 4.11
CA TYR A 85 3.82 -0.12 4.76
C TYR A 85 3.88 -0.30 6.26
N ALA A 86 4.30 0.74 6.98
CA ALA A 86 4.36 0.71 8.45
C ALA A 86 2.98 0.44 9.07
N ASP A 87 1.92 0.95 8.43
CA ASP A 87 0.53 0.80 8.86
C ASP A 87 -0.41 1.15 7.69
N VAL A 88 -1.71 1.03 7.93
CA VAL A 88 -2.74 1.36 6.92
C VAL A 88 -2.72 2.85 6.57
N ASP A 89 -2.47 3.73 7.54
CA ASP A 89 -2.43 5.17 7.29
C ASP A 89 -1.26 5.55 6.38
N SER A 90 -0.13 4.89 6.51
CA SER A 90 1.02 5.06 5.62
C SER A 90 0.70 4.65 4.18
N TYR A 91 -0.07 3.58 4.01
CA TYR A 91 -0.57 3.19 2.70
C TYR A 91 -1.49 4.26 2.11
N LYS A 92 -2.44 4.75 2.88
CA LYS A 92 -3.35 5.81 2.42
C LYS A 92 -2.60 7.08 2.04
N ALA A 93 -1.60 7.46 2.83
CA ALA A 93 -0.74 8.60 2.53
C ALA A 93 0.04 8.41 1.22
N HIS A 94 0.52 7.18 0.96
CA HIS A 94 1.21 6.83 -0.28
C HIS A 94 0.37 7.13 -1.51
N LEU A 95 -0.92 6.81 -1.49
CA LEU A 95 -1.82 7.05 -2.61
C LEU A 95 -1.99 8.54 -2.95
N GLU A 96 -1.74 9.43 -2.01
CA GLU A 96 -1.88 10.88 -2.17
C GLU A 96 -0.59 11.58 -2.60
N THR A 97 0.52 10.85 -2.71
CA THR A 97 1.80 11.43 -3.10
C THR A 97 1.83 11.81 -4.59
N ALA A 98 2.63 12.83 -4.91
CA ALA A 98 2.79 13.28 -6.29
C ALA A 98 3.39 12.19 -7.18
N HIS A 99 4.38 11.44 -6.67
CA HIS A 99 5.02 10.37 -7.44
C HIS A 99 4.09 9.19 -7.70
N PHE A 100 3.22 8.82 -6.77
CA PHE A 100 2.22 7.77 -6.99
C PHE A 100 1.18 8.21 -8.02
N LYS A 101 0.67 9.42 -7.91
CA LYS A 101 -0.32 9.98 -8.86
C LYS A 101 0.26 10.07 -10.27
N LYS A 102 1.51 10.49 -10.39
CA LYS A 102 2.22 10.50 -11.67
C LYS A 102 2.33 9.09 -12.26
N TYR A 103 2.73 8.12 -11.45
CA TYR A 103 2.81 6.73 -11.86
C TYR A 103 1.45 6.21 -12.37
N LYS A 104 0.38 6.45 -11.63
CA LYS A 104 -0.96 5.99 -12.01
C LYS A 104 -1.42 6.62 -13.33
N SER A 105 -1.26 7.92 -13.50
CA SER A 105 -1.67 8.60 -14.74
C SER A 105 -0.82 8.19 -15.93
N THR A 106 0.48 8.00 -15.74
CA THR A 106 1.39 7.59 -16.81
C THR A 106 1.12 6.16 -17.29
N THR A 107 0.82 5.25 -16.36
CA THR A 107 0.75 3.81 -16.67
C THR A 107 -0.66 3.28 -16.91
N GLN A 108 -1.70 4.06 -16.70
CA GLN A 108 -3.09 3.58 -16.77
C GLN A 108 -3.43 2.89 -18.09
N ASP A 109 -2.90 3.38 -19.21
CA ASP A 109 -3.15 2.81 -20.54
C ASP A 109 -2.15 1.70 -20.91
N MET A 110 -1.17 1.45 -20.06
CA MET A 110 -0.17 0.39 -20.23
C MET A 110 -0.58 -0.91 -19.55
N VAL A 111 -1.47 -0.83 -18.56
CA VAL A 111 -1.90 -1.96 -17.72
C VAL A 111 -3.10 -2.63 -18.35
N LYS A 112 -2.97 -3.92 -18.68
CA LYS A 112 -4.05 -4.74 -19.22
C LYS A 112 -4.89 -5.39 -18.13
N SER A 113 -4.27 -5.73 -17.00
CA SER A 113 -4.93 -6.38 -15.88
C SER A 113 -4.22 -6.01 -14.59
N LEU A 114 -4.99 -5.77 -13.54
CA LEU A 114 -4.48 -5.46 -12.21
C LEU A 114 -5.29 -6.23 -11.17
N LYS A 115 -4.61 -7.05 -10.38
CA LYS A 115 -5.19 -7.71 -9.22
C LYS A 115 -4.48 -7.23 -7.97
N LEU A 116 -5.21 -6.63 -7.06
CA LEU A 116 -4.71 -6.19 -5.77
C LEU A 116 -5.20 -7.16 -4.69
N ARG A 117 -4.27 -7.64 -3.87
CA ARG A 117 -4.59 -8.54 -2.77
C ARG A 117 -4.21 -7.90 -1.45
N ASP A 118 -5.20 -7.72 -0.60
CA ASP A 118 -4.96 -7.41 0.80
C ASP A 118 -4.53 -8.69 1.50
N THR A 119 -3.51 -8.58 2.32
CA THR A 119 -2.93 -9.75 2.99
C THR A 119 -2.80 -9.50 4.48
N VAL A 120 -2.60 -10.57 5.22
CA VAL A 120 -2.25 -10.51 6.63
C VAL A 120 -0.89 -11.17 6.79
N PRO A 121 0.12 -10.50 7.36
CA PRO A 121 1.44 -11.10 7.53
C PRO A 121 1.39 -12.36 8.38
N ILE A 122 2.09 -13.40 7.94
CA ILE A 122 2.40 -14.55 8.80
C ILE A 122 3.72 -14.26 9.53
N LEU A 123 4.73 -13.89 8.78
CA LEU A 123 6.04 -13.48 9.28
C LEU A 123 6.76 -12.68 8.21
N LEU A 124 7.27 -11.51 8.59
CA LEU A 124 8.09 -10.67 7.73
C LEU A 124 9.55 -10.81 8.16
N GLY A 125 10.17 -11.90 7.73
CA GLY A 125 11.57 -12.21 8.10
C GLY A 125 12.55 -11.49 7.20
N THR A 126 13.45 -10.70 7.78
CA THR A 126 14.53 -10.00 7.07
C THR A 126 15.78 -10.05 7.93
N LYS A 127 16.93 -10.32 7.30
CA LYS A 127 18.19 -10.27 8.05
C LYS A 127 18.47 -8.84 8.52
N PRO A 128 18.92 -8.63 9.74
CA PRO A 128 19.35 -7.32 10.19
C PRO A 128 20.54 -6.83 9.34
N LYS A 129 20.58 -5.52 9.09
CA LYS A 129 21.69 -4.85 8.38
C LYS A 129 22.88 -4.72 9.29
#